data_25f15b8d6d2c3fcb6d81072bad0d7f58
#
_entry.id   25f15b8d6d2c3fcb6d81072bad0d7f58
#
_cell.length_a   1.000
_cell.length_b   1.000
_cell.length_c   1.000
_cell.angle_alpha   90.00
_cell.angle_beta   90.00
_cell.angle_gamma   90.00
#
_symmetry.space_group_name_H-M   'P 1'
#
loop_
_entity.id
_entity.type
_entity.pdbx_description
1 polymer ?
#
loop_
_entity_poly.entity_id
_entity_poly.type
_entity_poly.pdbx_seq_one_letter_code
_entity_poly.pdbx_strand_id
1 'polypeptide(L)'
;MTLLQTIQQLPVSPGIYQYFDKNGRLLYIGKAKNLSNRVKSYWSFTPTLGASPRLSMRISKMISQTYSMSYIVVNSEHDALILENSLIKQLNPKYNILLRDDKTYPYIYIDNSLPYPRFEITRKVIKSDKVDYFGPYSVGARDILDSLYNICKLVQKKSCIKSKKLCLYYQIDKCLGPCELDISQERYQEEVDLAITLIKNKKSLIKRLQEKMEFYAQELRFEEAGEVRDAIEKISRSEIKSEIDFASEDKYDIFVLERSAKRAVIVRIFMRHGKIVSSSHDYIYSDEEFDSNEAYSRALIDYYKDSVPPIIAPILVGEEFEDKKLIESHLTKVFEKKAEISQLHRIHHQLQLCLKYPKE
;
A
#
# COMPACT_ATOMS: atom_id res chain seq x y z
N MET A 1 -16.57 -6.87 -39.71
CA MET A 1 -15.51 -5.87 -39.99
C MET A 1 -14.17 -6.55 -39.85
N THR A 2 -13.24 -6.27 -40.76
CA THR A 2 -11.86 -6.72 -40.59
C THR A 2 -11.15 -5.86 -39.52
N LEU A 3 -10.07 -6.37 -38.91
CA LEU A 3 -9.26 -5.62 -37.95
C LEU A 3 -8.83 -4.24 -38.51
N LEU A 4 -8.38 -4.20 -39.76
CA LEU A 4 -7.98 -2.96 -40.44
C LEU A 4 -9.14 -1.94 -40.53
N GLN A 5 -10.33 -2.39 -40.90
CA GLN A 5 -11.52 -1.52 -40.96
C GLN A 5 -11.88 -0.96 -39.59
N THR A 6 -11.81 -1.81 -38.53
CA THR A 6 -12.07 -1.36 -37.17
C THR A 6 -11.07 -0.30 -36.71
N ILE A 7 -9.76 -0.49 -36.98
CA ILE A 7 -8.71 0.47 -36.63
C ILE A 7 -8.90 1.80 -37.35
N GLN A 8 -9.30 1.78 -38.63
CA GLN A 8 -9.49 3.00 -39.44
C GLN A 8 -10.69 3.82 -38.99
N GLN A 9 -11.74 3.16 -38.46
CA GLN A 9 -13.00 3.79 -38.04
C GLN A 9 -13.06 4.20 -36.56
N LEU A 10 -11.95 4.07 -35.83
CA LEU A 10 -11.90 4.43 -34.42
C LEU A 10 -12.18 5.92 -34.18
N PRO A 11 -13.03 6.26 -33.19
CA PRO A 11 -13.36 7.64 -32.87
C PRO A 11 -12.16 8.38 -32.23
N VAL A 12 -12.19 9.70 -32.37
CA VAL A 12 -11.27 10.63 -31.70
C VAL A 12 -11.85 10.99 -30.32
N SER A 13 -12.01 9.99 -29.46
CA SER A 13 -12.64 10.11 -28.15
C SER A 13 -11.86 9.32 -27.10
N PRO A 14 -11.98 9.68 -25.80
CA PRO A 14 -11.46 8.86 -24.74
C PRO A 14 -12.15 7.49 -24.69
N GLY A 15 -11.42 6.48 -24.30
CA GLY A 15 -11.97 5.14 -24.17
C GLY A 15 -10.95 4.07 -23.83
N ILE A 16 -11.43 2.85 -23.82
CA ILE A 16 -10.60 1.66 -23.73
C ILE A 16 -10.68 0.86 -25.03
N TYR A 17 -9.60 0.11 -25.31
CA TYR A 17 -9.54 -0.83 -26.42
C TYR A 17 -9.09 -2.19 -25.90
N GLN A 18 -9.55 -3.24 -26.57
CA GLN A 18 -9.31 -4.63 -26.21
C GLN A 18 -8.83 -5.39 -27.44
N TYR A 19 -7.76 -6.17 -27.30
CA TYR A 19 -7.22 -7.02 -28.36
C TYR A 19 -7.51 -8.49 -28.07
N PHE A 20 -7.89 -9.23 -29.10
CA PHE A 20 -8.24 -10.65 -29.01
C PHE A 20 -7.45 -11.48 -30.01
N ASP A 21 -7.09 -12.70 -29.64
CA ASP A 21 -6.51 -13.67 -30.55
C ASP A 21 -7.56 -14.30 -31.50
N LYS A 22 -7.10 -15.19 -32.39
CA LYS A 22 -7.95 -15.92 -33.34
C LYS A 22 -9.01 -16.82 -32.68
N ASN A 23 -8.83 -17.17 -31.44
CA ASN A 23 -9.77 -18.00 -30.65
C ASN A 23 -10.72 -17.13 -29.79
N GLY A 24 -10.69 -15.82 -29.94
CA GLY A 24 -11.49 -14.90 -29.12
C GLY A 24 -10.97 -14.69 -27.70
N ARG A 25 -9.75 -15.15 -27.38
CA ARG A 25 -9.17 -14.93 -26.04
C ARG A 25 -8.64 -13.50 -25.96
N LEU A 26 -8.95 -12.85 -24.84
CA LEU A 26 -8.50 -11.49 -24.56
C LEU A 26 -6.97 -11.48 -24.33
N LEU A 27 -6.27 -10.68 -25.13
CA LEU A 27 -4.81 -10.51 -25.05
C LEU A 27 -4.42 -9.31 -24.18
N TYR A 28 -5.10 -8.17 -24.39
CA TYR A 28 -4.70 -6.91 -23.77
C TYR A 28 -5.89 -5.95 -23.68
N ILE A 29 -5.88 -5.13 -22.64
CA ILE A 29 -6.77 -3.98 -22.47
C ILE A 29 -5.90 -2.75 -22.28
N GLY A 30 -6.20 -1.66 -22.98
CA GLY A 30 -5.51 -0.39 -22.80
C GLY A 30 -6.47 0.79 -22.86
N LYS A 31 -6.11 1.86 -22.13
CA LYS A 31 -6.82 3.14 -22.17
C LYS A 31 -6.27 4.06 -23.26
N ALA A 32 -7.08 5.00 -23.67
CA ALA A 32 -6.68 6.06 -24.57
C ALA A 32 -7.42 7.36 -24.24
N LYS A 33 -6.70 8.48 -24.29
CA LYS A 33 -7.31 9.82 -24.39
C LYS A 33 -7.93 10.05 -25.76
N ASN A 34 -7.36 9.42 -26.79
CA ASN A 34 -7.80 9.42 -28.15
C ASN A 34 -7.60 8.02 -28.73
N LEU A 35 -8.69 7.26 -28.85
CA LEU A 35 -8.69 5.88 -29.33
C LEU A 35 -8.02 5.73 -30.69
N SER A 36 -8.36 6.60 -31.66
CA SER A 36 -7.81 6.54 -33.00
C SER A 36 -6.29 6.69 -33.00
N ASN A 37 -5.75 7.70 -32.30
CA ASN A 37 -4.31 7.96 -32.27
C ASN A 37 -3.57 6.85 -31.53
N ARG A 38 -4.05 6.46 -30.35
CA ARG A 38 -3.41 5.45 -29.50
C ARG A 38 -3.36 4.09 -30.19
N VAL A 39 -4.48 3.62 -30.73
CA VAL A 39 -4.52 2.32 -31.37
C VAL A 39 -3.67 2.32 -32.64
N LYS A 40 -3.76 3.35 -33.48
CA LYS A 40 -2.94 3.45 -34.69
C LYS A 40 -1.44 3.45 -34.42
N SER A 41 -0.98 3.93 -33.27
CA SER A 41 0.44 3.94 -32.91
C SER A 41 1.04 2.53 -32.77
N TYR A 42 0.24 1.52 -32.53
CA TYR A 42 0.69 0.12 -32.47
C TYR A 42 0.90 -0.52 -33.83
N TRP A 43 0.39 0.08 -34.91
CA TRP A 43 0.29 -0.56 -36.20
C TRP A 43 1.11 0.15 -37.27
N SER A 44 1.75 -0.62 -38.17
CA SER A 44 2.26 -0.20 -39.46
C SER A 44 1.25 -0.63 -40.53
N PHE A 45 0.95 0.28 -41.44
CA PHE A 45 -0.07 0.07 -42.49
C PHE A 45 0.54 -0.26 -43.87
N THR A 46 1.89 -0.24 -43.97
CA THR A 46 2.61 -0.48 -45.21
C THR A 46 3.77 -1.44 -45.00
N PRO A 47 4.01 -2.41 -45.91
CA PRO A 47 3.19 -2.80 -47.08
C PRO A 47 1.90 -3.54 -46.73
N THR A 48 1.82 -4.11 -45.50
CA THR A 48 0.67 -4.82 -44.94
C THR A 48 0.45 -4.38 -43.48
N LEU A 49 -0.73 -4.62 -42.96
CA LEU A 49 -1.00 -4.36 -41.56
C LEU A 49 -0.11 -5.25 -40.67
N GLY A 50 0.71 -4.63 -39.83
CA GLY A 50 1.65 -5.33 -38.94
C GLY A 50 2.02 -4.49 -37.72
N ALA A 51 2.85 -5.03 -36.87
CA ALA A 51 3.34 -4.31 -35.70
C ALA A 51 4.23 -3.13 -36.09
N SER A 52 4.07 -1.98 -35.44
CA SER A 52 4.94 -0.83 -35.63
C SER A 52 6.37 -1.16 -35.19
N PRO A 53 7.40 -0.76 -35.96
CA PRO A 53 8.82 -1.06 -35.63
C PRO A 53 9.30 -0.41 -34.29
N ARG A 54 8.55 0.53 -33.77
CA ARG A 54 8.90 1.27 -32.53
C ARG A 54 8.41 0.61 -31.24
N LEU A 55 7.75 -0.55 -31.36
CA LEU A 55 7.18 -1.24 -30.21
C LEU A 55 8.23 -2.09 -29.50
N SER A 56 8.07 -2.25 -28.19
CA SER A 56 8.80 -3.26 -27.43
C SER A 56 8.52 -4.68 -27.94
N MET A 57 9.41 -5.62 -27.69
CA MET A 57 9.25 -7.01 -28.13
C MET A 57 7.93 -7.63 -27.62
N ARG A 58 7.56 -7.34 -26.35
CA ARG A 58 6.32 -7.80 -25.73
C ARG A 58 5.09 -7.30 -26.50
N ILE A 59 5.03 -6.00 -26.75
CA ILE A 59 3.90 -5.39 -27.47
C ILE A 59 3.88 -5.83 -28.93
N SER A 60 5.03 -5.93 -29.60
CA SER A 60 5.12 -6.46 -30.95
C SER A 60 4.58 -7.88 -31.06
N LYS A 61 4.92 -8.75 -30.11
CA LYS A 61 4.39 -10.11 -30.02
C LYS A 61 2.88 -10.14 -29.74
N MET A 62 2.37 -9.25 -28.86
CA MET A 62 0.94 -9.10 -28.62
C MET A 62 0.21 -8.72 -29.94
N ILE A 63 0.72 -7.72 -30.65
CA ILE A 63 0.16 -7.26 -31.92
C ILE A 63 0.18 -8.37 -32.98
N SER A 64 1.26 -9.16 -33.07
CA SER A 64 1.35 -10.29 -34.00
C SER A 64 0.33 -11.40 -33.71
N GLN A 65 -0.15 -11.53 -32.48
CA GLN A 65 -1.18 -12.48 -32.09
C GLN A 65 -2.61 -11.89 -32.19
N THR A 66 -2.74 -10.58 -32.37
CA THR A 66 -4.04 -9.91 -32.44
C THR A 66 -4.77 -10.23 -33.74
N TYR A 67 -5.95 -10.82 -33.60
CA TYR A 67 -6.83 -11.13 -34.73
C TYR A 67 -7.99 -10.16 -34.86
N SER A 68 -8.54 -9.71 -33.73
CA SER A 68 -9.66 -8.78 -33.68
C SER A 68 -9.51 -7.80 -32.51
N MET A 69 -10.28 -6.73 -32.54
CA MET A 69 -10.35 -5.74 -31.46
C MET A 69 -11.77 -5.26 -31.24
N SER A 70 -12.02 -4.79 -30.02
CA SER A 70 -13.19 -4.01 -29.62
C SER A 70 -12.76 -2.75 -28.88
N TYR A 71 -13.67 -1.80 -28.73
CA TYR A 71 -13.45 -0.59 -27.96
C TYR A 71 -14.72 -0.12 -27.26
N ILE A 72 -14.56 0.64 -26.17
CA ILE A 72 -15.66 1.30 -25.46
C ILE A 72 -15.27 2.77 -25.32
N VAL A 73 -16.15 3.65 -25.81
CA VAL A 73 -16.02 5.10 -25.64
C VAL A 73 -16.54 5.49 -24.27
N VAL A 74 -15.82 6.39 -23.59
CA VAL A 74 -16.20 6.96 -22.31
C VAL A 74 -16.13 8.49 -22.37
N ASN A 75 -16.64 9.17 -21.33
CA ASN A 75 -16.75 10.62 -21.33
C ASN A 75 -15.42 11.34 -21.06
N SER A 76 -14.49 10.69 -20.36
CA SER A 76 -13.22 11.30 -19.97
C SER A 76 -12.09 10.28 -19.94
N GLU A 77 -10.83 10.78 -20.00
CA GLU A 77 -9.63 9.97 -19.81
C GLU A 77 -9.60 9.33 -18.41
N HIS A 78 -10.16 10.01 -17.41
CA HIS A 78 -10.32 9.51 -16.06
C HIS A 78 -11.25 8.28 -16.02
N ASP A 79 -12.39 8.33 -16.70
CA ASP A 79 -13.30 7.18 -16.79
C ASP A 79 -12.63 6.01 -17.53
N ALA A 80 -11.83 6.30 -18.56
CA ALA A 80 -11.05 5.29 -19.27
C ALA A 80 -10.06 4.59 -18.33
N LEU A 81 -9.37 5.33 -17.46
CA LEU A 81 -8.42 4.80 -16.48
C LEU A 81 -9.10 3.84 -15.48
N ILE A 82 -10.24 4.24 -14.93
CA ILE A 82 -10.98 3.42 -13.97
C ILE A 82 -11.55 2.16 -14.62
N LEU A 83 -12.13 2.31 -15.82
CA LEU A 83 -12.69 1.19 -16.56
C LEU A 83 -11.62 0.18 -16.99
N GLU A 84 -10.48 0.65 -17.49
CA GLU A 84 -9.33 -0.18 -17.83
C GLU A 84 -8.89 -1.01 -16.61
N ASN A 85 -8.65 -0.35 -15.46
CA ASN A 85 -8.21 -1.02 -14.24
C ASN A 85 -9.20 -2.09 -13.77
N SER A 86 -10.50 -1.77 -13.77
CA SER A 86 -11.57 -2.69 -13.40
C SER A 86 -11.60 -3.93 -14.29
N LEU A 87 -11.57 -3.72 -15.61
CA LEU A 87 -11.64 -4.81 -16.58
C LEU A 87 -10.39 -5.70 -16.58
N ILE A 88 -9.20 -5.12 -16.39
CA ILE A 88 -7.97 -5.92 -16.27
C ILE A 88 -8.04 -6.83 -15.05
N LYS A 89 -8.55 -6.34 -13.90
CA LYS A 89 -8.75 -7.17 -12.69
C LYS A 89 -9.75 -8.30 -12.90
N GLN A 90 -10.84 -8.02 -13.58
CA GLN A 90 -11.91 -9.01 -13.80
C GLN A 90 -11.51 -10.08 -14.82
N LEU A 91 -10.86 -9.67 -15.91
CA LEU A 91 -10.65 -10.49 -17.10
C LEU A 91 -9.24 -11.07 -17.19
N ASN A 92 -8.28 -10.58 -16.40
CA ASN A 92 -6.89 -11.05 -16.32
C ASN A 92 -6.24 -11.25 -17.71
N PRO A 93 -6.12 -10.20 -18.56
CA PRO A 93 -5.60 -10.34 -19.91
C PRO A 93 -4.15 -10.78 -19.91
N LYS A 94 -3.76 -11.59 -20.90
CA LYS A 94 -2.44 -12.22 -20.97
C LYS A 94 -1.27 -11.23 -20.96
N TYR A 95 -1.43 -10.08 -21.59
CA TYR A 95 -0.36 -9.08 -21.78
C TYR A 95 -0.49 -7.86 -20.85
N ASN A 96 -1.44 -7.81 -19.93
CA ASN A 96 -1.46 -6.76 -18.91
C ASN A 96 -0.65 -7.17 -17.68
N ILE A 97 -0.13 -6.17 -16.97
CA ILE A 97 0.51 -6.37 -15.66
C ILE A 97 -0.58 -6.64 -14.63
N LEU A 98 -0.43 -7.71 -13.88
CA LEU A 98 -1.31 -8.06 -12.76
C LEU A 98 -0.48 -8.03 -11.48
N LEU A 99 -0.87 -7.15 -10.56
CA LEU A 99 -0.32 -7.14 -9.20
C LEU A 99 -1.16 -8.10 -8.33
N ARG A 100 -0.47 -8.92 -7.53
CA ARG A 100 -1.11 -9.95 -6.70
C ARG A 100 -1.64 -9.41 -5.38
N ASP A 101 -0.98 -8.40 -4.82
CA ASP A 101 -1.36 -7.79 -3.53
C ASP A 101 -2.10 -6.47 -3.76
N ASP A 102 -3.42 -6.54 -3.64
CA ASP A 102 -4.34 -5.40 -3.73
C ASP A 102 -4.86 -4.94 -2.36
N LYS A 103 -4.28 -5.46 -1.27
CA LYS A 103 -4.78 -5.20 0.07
C LYS A 103 -4.32 -3.85 0.59
N THR A 104 -5.25 -3.06 1.12
CA THR A 104 -4.93 -1.91 1.94
C THR A 104 -4.35 -2.36 3.28
N TYR A 105 -3.26 -1.74 3.70
CA TYR A 105 -2.60 -2.10 4.96
C TYR A 105 -3.32 -1.49 6.16
N PRO A 106 -3.39 -2.22 7.29
CA PRO A 106 -4.01 -1.72 8.50
C PRO A 106 -3.17 -0.61 9.17
N TYR A 107 -3.87 0.26 9.86
CA TYR A 107 -3.33 1.26 10.78
C TYR A 107 -3.72 0.89 12.21
N ILE A 108 -2.86 1.19 13.17
CA ILE A 108 -3.25 1.29 14.58
C ILE A 108 -3.76 2.73 14.77
N TYR A 109 -4.86 2.92 15.47
CA TYR A 109 -5.39 4.24 15.75
C TYR A 109 -5.82 4.36 17.20
N ILE A 110 -5.91 5.61 17.67
CA ILE A 110 -6.48 5.99 18.95
C ILE A 110 -7.42 7.19 18.75
N ASP A 111 -8.59 7.15 19.36
CA ASP A 111 -9.57 8.24 19.37
C ASP A 111 -9.49 9.01 20.68
N ASN A 112 -8.79 10.14 20.66
CA ASN A 112 -8.55 10.99 21.82
C ASN A 112 -9.78 11.84 22.22
N SER A 113 -10.92 11.69 21.52
CA SER A 113 -12.18 12.31 21.96
C SER A 113 -12.82 11.59 23.15
N LEU A 114 -12.37 10.36 23.43
CA LEU A 114 -12.87 9.53 24.52
C LEU A 114 -12.12 9.84 25.83
N PRO A 115 -12.78 9.81 27.00
CA PRO A 115 -12.12 10.07 28.28
C PRO A 115 -11.03 9.04 28.64
N TYR A 116 -11.22 7.78 28.22
CA TYR A 116 -10.26 6.69 28.38
C TYR A 116 -10.06 6.01 27.03
N PRO A 117 -9.28 6.62 26.11
CA PRO A 117 -9.11 6.12 24.78
C PRO A 117 -8.33 4.81 24.76
N ARG A 118 -8.54 4.02 23.70
CA ARG A 118 -7.86 2.75 23.48
C ARG A 118 -7.34 2.66 22.06
N PHE A 119 -6.29 1.88 21.87
CA PHE A 119 -5.76 1.61 20.53
C PHE A 119 -6.57 0.49 19.85
N GLU A 120 -6.82 0.65 18.57
CA GLU A 120 -7.52 -0.33 17.74
C GLU A 120 -6.90 -0.40 16.34
N ILE A 121 -7.26 -1.44 15.57
CA ILE A 121 -6.79 -1.59 14.18
C ILE A 121 -7.92 -1.20 13.23
N THR A 122 -7.59 -0.41 12.21
CA THR A 122 -8.50 -0.03 11.14
C THR A 122 -7.82 -0.04 9.78
N ARG A 123 -8.61 -0.21 8.71
CA ARG A 123 -8.20 0.06 7.31
C ARG A 123 -8.93 1.26 6.72
N LYS A 124 -9.80 1.90 7.49
CA LYS A 124 -10.65 3.01 7.04
C LYS A 124 -10.46 4.21 7.94
N VAL A 125 -10.77 5.39 7.42
CA VAL A 125 -10.83 6.61 8.23
C VAL A 125 -11.95 6.48 9.27
N ILE A 126 -11.64 6.78 10.51
CA ILE A 126 -12.61 6.83 11.61
C ILE A 126 -13.20 8.25 11.64
N LYS A 127 -14.52 8.33 11.67
CA LYS A 127 -15.24 9.62 11.77
C LYS A 127 -15.17 10.12 13.22
N SER A 128 -14.12 10.84 13.54
CA SER A 128 -13.93 11.55 14.80
C SER A 128 -12.90 12.67 14.58
N ASP A 129 -13.01 13.74 15.36
CA ASP A 129 -12.20 14.96 15.17
C ASP A 129 -10.79 14.85 15.77
N LYS A 130 -10.55 13.86 16.64
CA LYS A 130 -9.30 13.73 17.43
C LYS A 130 -8.72 12.31 17.33
N VAL A 131 -8.46 11.85 16.12
CA VAL A 131 -7.90 10.51 15.89
C VAL A 131 -6.46 10.59 15.44
N ASP A 132 -5.58 9.92 16.16
CA ASP A 132 -4.21 9.68 15.73
C ASP A 132 -4.08 8.31 15.08
N TYR A 133 -3.34 8.25 13.96
CA TYR A 133 -3.09 7.04 13.20
C TYR A 133 -1.60 6.72 13.16
N PHE A 134 -1.27 5.44 13.27
CA PHE A 134 0.10 4.90 13.18
C PHE A 134 0.13 3.81 12.11
N GLY A 135 1.11 3.84 11.24
CA GLY A 135 1.23 2.92 10.09
C GLY A 135 1.31 3.66 8.75
N PRO A 136 1.01 3.00 7.61
CA PRO A 136 0.42 1.66 7.48
C PRO A 136 1.39 0.52 7.81
N TYR A 137 0.86 -0.62 8.25
CA TYR A 137 1.65 -1.81 8.56
C TYR A 137 1.37 -2.91 7.53
N SER A 138 2.38 -3.34 6.79
CA SER A 138 2.26 -4.50 5.88
C SER A 138 2.12 -5.81 6.67
N VAL A 139 2.84 -5.90 7.79
CA VAL A 139 2.87 -7.05 8.71
C VAL A 139 2.97 -6.54 10.15
N GLY A 140 2.47 -7.32 11.11
CA GLY A 140 2.77 -7.11 12.54
C GLY A 140 1.92 -6.08 13.27
N ALA A 141 0.92 -5.43 12.63
CA ALA A 141 0.04 -4.47 13.32
C ALA A 141 -0.61 -5.07 14.58
N ARG A 142 -1.04 -6.33 14.49
CA ARG A 142 -1.68 -7.02 15.62
C ARG A 142 -0.68 -7.33 16.72
N ASP A 143 0.51 -7.82 16.35
CA ASP A 143 1.55 -8.17 17.33
C ASP A 143 2.05 -6.92 18.07
N ILE A 144 2.18 -5.78 17.37
CA ILE A 144 2.49 -4.49 18.00
C ILE A 144 1.38 -4.08 18.97
N LEU A 145 0.13 -4.12 18.53
CA LEU A 145 -1.02 -3.74 19.38
C LEU A 145 -1.11 -4.61 20.64
N ASP A 146 -1.00 -5.92 20.49
CA ASP A 146 -1.07 -6.87 21.62
C ASP A 146 0.13 -6.65 22.59
N SER A 147 1.30 -6.30 22.07
CA SER A 147 2.48 -5.95 22.87
C SER A 147 2.29 -4.65 23.65
N LEU A 148 1.66 -3.64 23.08
CA LEU A 148 1.31 -2.41 23.82
C LEU A 148 0.37 -2.70 24.98
N TYR A 149 -0.65 -3.52 24.74
CA TYR A 149 -1.58 -3.94 25.77
C TYR A 149 -0.95 -4.84 26.84
N ASN A 150 0.17 -5.45 26.56
CA ASN A 150 0.95 -6.18 27.56
C ASN A 150 1.85 -5.27 28.40
N ILE A 151 2.28 -4.11 27.87
CA ILE A 151 3.18 -3.18 28.57
C ILE A 151 2.39 -2.07 29.26
N CYS A 152 1.46 -1.43 28.58
CA CYS A 152 0.70 -0.26 29.04
C CYS A 152 -0.62 -0.69 29.66
N LYS A 153 -0.96 -0.08 30.80
CA LYS A 153 -2.18 -0.42 31.57
C LYS A 153 -3.43 0.26 31.03
N LEU A 154 -3.72 0.01 29.75
CA LEU A 154 -4.83 0.63 29.01
C LEU A 154 -6.12 -0.19 29.08
N VAL A 155 -7.24 0.45 28.80
CA VAL A 155 -8.55 -0.21 28.67
C VAL A 155 -8.52 -1.23 27.52
N GLN A 156 -8.76 -2.50 27.84
CA GLN A 156 -8.63 -3.61 26.91
C GLN A 156 -9.85 -3.78 25.98
N LYS A 157 -11.06 -3.52 26.50
CA LYS A 157 -12.33 -3.70 25.78
C LYS A 157 -13.27 -2.52 25.95
N LYS A 158 -13.98 -2.13 24.88
CA LYS A 158 -15.01 -1.08 24.92
C LYS A 158 -16.11 -1.34 25.97
N SER A 159 -16.44 -2.62 26.17
CA SER A 159 -17.47 -3.02 27.14
C SER A 159 -17.07 -2.79 28.60
N CYS A 160 -15.75 -2.74 28.91
CA CYS A 160 -15.29 -2.55 30.27
C CYS A 160 -15.77 -1.21 30.86
N ILE A 161 -15.68 -0.12 30.12
CA ILE A 161 -16.14 1.21 30.59
C ILE A 161 -17.64 1.23 30.91
N LYS A 162 -18.44 0.47 30.14
CA LYS A 162 -19.89 0.40 30.33
C LYS A 162 -20.29 -0.48 31.53
N SER A 163 -19.48 -1.45 31.91
CA SER A 163 -19.80 -2.44 32.93
C SER A 163 -19.80 -1.87 34.36
N LYS A 164 -19.09 -0.74 34.59
CA LYS A 164 -18.88 -0.12 35.91
C LYS A 164 -18.39 -1.10 36.97
N LYS A 165 -17.64 -2.13 36.56
CA LYS A 165 -17.04 -3.16 37.42
C LYS A 165 -15.65 -3.51 36.96
N LEU A 166 -14.74 -3.72 37.92
CA LEU A 166 -13.39 -4.20 37.63
C LEU A 166 -13.46 -5.55 36.91
N CYS A 167 -12.67 -5.70 35.90
CA CYS A 167 -12.58 -6.91 35.06
C CYS A 167 -11.26 -7.65 35.30
N LEU A 168 -11.15 -8.83 34.70
CA LEU A 168 -9.93 -9.66 34.77
C LEU A 168 -8.65 -8.88 34.41
N TYR A 169 -8.69 -7.97 33.40
CA TYR A 169 -7.52 -7.21 33.02
C TYR A 169 -6.96 -6.29 34.10
N TYR A 170 -7.82 -5.78 35.00
CA TYR A 170 -7.37 -5.07 36.18
C TYR A 170 -6.70 -6.04 37.15
N GLN A 171 -7.33 -7.20 37.41
CA GLN A 171 -6.81 -8.19 38.36
C GLN A 171 -5.44 -8.74 37.98
N ILE A 172 -5.14 -8.84 36.68
CA ILE A 172 -3.83 -9.27 36.15
C ILE A 172 -2.92 -8.10 35.82
N ASP A 173 -3.15 -6.93 36.36
CA ASP A 173 -2.35 -5.71 36.25
C ASP A 173 -2.09 -5.22 34.79
N LYS A 174 -3.06 -5.46 33.89
CA LYS A 174 -3.04 -5.01 32.49
C LYS A 174 -3.95 -3.82 32.21
N CYS A 175 -4.57 -3.22 33.20
CA CYS A 175 -5.46 -2.07 33.08
C CYS A 175 -5.51 -1.29 34.40
N LEU A 176 -5.60 0.03 34.32
CA LEU A 176 -5.76 0.89 35.52
C LEU A 176 -7.15 0.78 36.15
N GLY A 177 -8.15 0.22 35.48
CA GLY A 177 -9.50 0.03 35.99
C GLY A 177 -10.39 1.27 36.06
N PRO A 178 -10.33 2.21 35.07
CA PRO A 178 -11.12 3.45 35.11
C PRO A 178 -12.64 3.22 34.98
N CYS A 179 -13.06 1.97 34.82
CA CYS A 179 -14.47 1.59 34.80
C CYS A 179 -15.15 1.63 36.21
N GLU A 180 -14.40 1.50 37.27
CA GLU A 180 -14.90 1.50 38.67
C GLU A 180 -14.07 2.42 39.57
N LEU A 181 -12.76 2.53 39.32
CA LEU A 181 -11.83 3.35 40.08
C LEU A 181 -11.82 4.80 39.54
N ASP A 182 -11.69 5.74 40.47
CA ASP A 182 -11.51 7.16 40.12
C ASP A 182 -10.07 7.42 39.65
N ILE A 183 -9.81 7.09 38.38
CA ILE A 183 -8.52 7.33 37.73
C ILE A 183 -8.58 8.68 37.04
N SER A 184 -7.67 9.59 37.41
CA SER A 184 -7.59 10.89 36.71
C SER A 184 -7.22 10.75 35.23
N GLN A 185 -7.70 11.68 34.42
CA GLN A 185 -7.38 11.67 32.99
C GLN A 185 -5.87 11.83 32.75
N GLU A 186 -5.20 12.64 33.56
CA GLU A 186 -3.75 12.86 33.48
C GLU A 186 -3.01 11.53 33.73
N ARG A 187 -3.40 10.78 34.77
CA ARG A 187 -2.77 9.47 35.05
C ARG A 187 -3.00 8.46 33.93
N TYR A 188 -4.19 8.47 33.31
CA TYR A 188 -4.47 7.60 32.16
C TYR A 188 -3.70 8.05 30.93
N GLN A 189 -3.56 9.37 30.73
CA GLN A 189 -2.82 9.93 29.58
C GLN A 189 -1.34 9.54 29.59
N GLU A 190 -0.71 9.40 30.77
CA GLU A 190 0.67 8.89 30.88
C GLU A 190 0.84 7.51 30.22
N GLU A 191 -0.12 6.60 30.39
CA GLU A 191 -0.11 5.30 29.74
C GLU A 191 -0.33 5.39 28.22
N VAL A 192 -1.17 6.32 27.79
CA VAL A 192 -1.41 6.61 26.37
C VAL A 192 -0.12 7.18 25.72
N ASP A 193 0.53 8.14 26.36
CA ASP A 193 1.76 8.78 25.85
C ASP A 193 2.92 7.78 25.79
N LEU A 194 3.02 6.91 26.80
CA LEU A 194 3.96 5.80 26.77
C LEU A 194 3.69 4.89 25.56
N ALA A 195 2.45 4.49 25.33
CA ALA A 195 2.08 3.65 24.20
C ALA A 195 2.38 4.32 22.85
N ILE A 196 2.11 5.61 22.70
CA ILE A 196 2.43 6.40 21.51
C ILE A 196 3.96 6.41 21.28
N THR A 197 4.74 6.61 22.34
CA THR A 197 6.21 6.60 22.26
C THR A 197 6.72 5.24 21.80
N LEU A 198 6.16 4.14 22.31
CA LEU A 198 6.54 2.78 21.95
C LEU A 198 6.14 2.43 20.51
N ILE A 199 4.96 2.88 20.04
CA ILE A 199 4.54 2.70 18.63
C ILE A 199 5.50 3.41 17.68
N LYS A 200 5.89 4.65 18.01
CA LYS A 200 6.81 5.47 17.19
C LYS A 200 8.25 4.94 17.23
N ASN A 201 8.62 4.22 18.27
CA ASN A 201 9.98 3.71 18.45
C ASN A 201 9.98 2.20 18.77
N LYS A 202 10.03 1.38 17.72
CA LYS A 202 10.08 -0.08 17.85
C LYS A 202 11.24 -0.60 18.68
N LYS A 203 12.42 0.06 18.63
CA LYS A 203 13.57 -0.35 19.46
C LYS A 203 13.25 -0.23 20.95
N SER A 204 12.58 0.87 21.33
CA SER A 204 12.12 1.05 22.73
C SER A 204 11.04 0.03 23.10
N LEU A 205 10.15 -0.33 22.19
CA LEU A 205 9.15 -1.38 22.40
C LEU A 205 9.82 -2.74 22.66
N ILE A 206 10.75 -3.13 21.79
CA ILE A 206 11.49 -4.39 21.92
C ILE A 206 12.27 -4.41 23.25
N LYS A 207 12.93 -3.32 23.61
CA LYS A 207 13.68 -3.22 24.89
C LYS A 207 12.75 -3.45 26.09
N ARG A 208 11.57 -2.80 26.10
CA ARG A 208 10.58 -2.99 27.18
C ARG A 208 10.06 -4.43 27.24
N LEU A 209 9.84 -5.05 26.09
CA LEU A 209 9.45 -6.46 26.04
C LEU A 209 10.57 -7.37 26.55
N GLN A 210 11.84 -7.09 26.25
CA GLN A 210 12.98 -7.85 26.80
C GLN A 210 13.06 -7.74 28.31
N GLU A 211 12.95 -6.53 28.88
CA GLU A 211 12.89 -6.31 30.32
C GLU A 211 11.75 -7.12 30.96
N LYS A 212 10.59 -7.17 30.33
CA LYS A 212 9.43 -7.93 30.82
C LYS A 212 9.64 -9.45 30.71
N MET A 213 10.24 -9.92 29.63
CA MET A 213 10.60 -11.34 29.43
C MET A 213 11.57 -11.81 30.54
N GLU A 214 12.59 -11.01 30.82
CA GLU A 214 13.57 -11.29 31.86
C GLU A 214 12.91 -11.33 33.24
N PHE A 215 12.00 -10.39 33.54
CA PHE A 215 11.23 -10.40 34.77
C PHE A 215 10.40 -11.69 34.92
N TYR A 216 9.68 -12.12 33.89
CA TYR A 216 8.92 -13.37 33.95
C TYR A 216 9.82 -14.61 34.11
N ALA A 217 10.98 -14.62 33.48
CA ALA A 217 11.95 -15.70 33.64
C ALA A 217 12.51 -15.78 35.07
N GLN A 218 12.79 -14.64 35.71
CA GLN A 218 13.23 -14.58 37.12
C GLN A 218 12.15 -15.07 38.08
N GLU A 219 10.87 -14.77 37.79
CA GLU A 219 9.74 -15.25 38.55
C GLU A 219 9.33 -16.70 38.23
N LEU A 220 10.14 -17.42 37.44
CA LEU A 220 9.91 -18.80 36.96
C LEU A 220 8.60 -18.95 36.14
N ARG A 221 8.10 -17.90 35.57
CA ARG A 221 6.90 -17.82 34.72
C ARG A 221 7.29 -18.05 33.27
N PHE A 222 7.74 -19.25 32.96
CA PHE A 222 8.37 -19.55 31.67
C PHE A 222 7.38 -19.52 30.48
N GLU A 223 6.11 -19.79 30.69
CA GLU A 223 5.09 -19.69 29.62
C GLU A 223 4.93 -18.23 29.18
N GLU A 224 4.75 -17.31 30.12
CA GLU A 224 4.63 -15.88 29.80
C GLU A 224 5.93 -15.30 29.24
N ALA A 225 7.08 -15.73 29.72
CA ALA A 225 8.37 -15.36 29.14
C ALA A 225 8.48 -15.82 27.67
N GLY A 226 8.01 -17.04 27.37
CA GLY A 226 7.93 -17.60 26.03
C GLY A 226 7.00 -16.80 25.09
N GLU A 227 5.82 -16.42 25.55
CA GLU A 227 4.89 -15.56 24.78
C GLU A 227 5.52 -14.22 24.42
N VAL A 228 6.20 -13.58 25.37
CA VAL A 228 6.89 -12.29 25.14
C VAL A 228 8.07 -12.47 24.19
N ARG A 229 8.86 -13.54 24.28
CA ARG A 229 9.92 -13.87 23.34
C ARG A 229 9.37 -14.00 21.91
N ASP A 230 8.29 -14.73 21.74
CA ASP A 230 7.66 -14.96 20.43
C ASP A 230 7.10 -13.64 19.84
N ALA A 231 6.56 -12.75 20.70
CA ALA A 231 6.15 -11.41 20.29
C ALA A 231 7.34 -10.56 19.81
N ILE A 232 8.47 -10.58 20.54
CA ILE A 232 9.71 -9.90 20.13
C ILE A 232 10.18 -10.40 18.76
N GLU A 233 10.19 -11.72 18.54
CA GLU A 233 10.62 -12.31 17.27
C GLU A 233 9.73 -11.85 16.11
N LYS A 234 8.40 -11.86 16.27
CA LYS A 234 7.46 -11.40 15.25
C LYS A 234 7.61 -9.92 14.92
N ILE A 235 7.76 -9.07 15.94
CA ILE A 235 8.00 -7.63 15.76
C ILE A 235 9.34 -7.39 15.07
N SER A 236 10.40 -8.09 15.46
CA SER A 236 11.73 -7.97 14.87
C SER A 236 11.77 -8.43 13.41
N ARG A 237 11.05 -9.49 13.05
CA ARG A 237 10.92 -9.95 11.66
C ARG A 237 10.19 -8.93 10.78
N SER A 238 9.28 -8.15 11.35
CA SER A 238 8.59 -7.06 10.64
C SER A 238 9.47 -5.80 10.51
N GLU A 239 10.64 -5.80 11.12
CA GLU A 239 11.59 -4.71 11.05
C GLU A 239 12.42 -4.84 9.77
N ILE A 240 12.24 -3.88 8.87
CA ILE A 240 13.25 -3.62 7.86
C ILE A 240 14.45 -3.11 8.66
N LYS A 241 15.61 -3.75 8.52
CA LYS A 241 16.88 -3.25 9.06
C LYS A 241 17.23 -1.94 8.34
N SER A 242 16.54 -0.88 8.69
CA SER A 242 16.76 0.46 8.19
C SER A 242 17.42 1.24 9.32
N GLU A 243 18.72 1.45 9.19
CA GLU A 243 19.44 2.44 9.99
C GLU A 243 19.14 3.88 9.55
N ILE A 244 18.15 4.04 8.65
CA ILE A 244 17.74 5.32 8.08
C ILE A 244 16.82 6.00 9.08
N ASP A 245 17.40 6.81 9.92
CA ASP A 245 16.72 7.75 10.76
C ASP A 245 16.90 9.13 10.11
N PHE A 246 15.90 9.59 9.38
CA PHE A 246 15.90 10.98 8.91
C PHE A 246 15.50 11.83 10.11
N ALA A 247 16.33 12.79 10.48
CA ALA A 247 16.05 13.74 11.54
C ALA A 247 14.91 14.73 11.18
N SER A 248 13.90 14.26 10.43
CA SER A 248 12.79 15.06 9.92
C SER A 248 11.44 14.44 10.32
N GLU A 249 10.43 15.27 10.56
CA GLU A 249 9.03 14.85 10.77
C GLU A 249 8.32 14.45 9.47
N ASP A 250 9.07 14.24 8.39
CA ASP A 250 8.54 13.98 7.06
C ASP A 250 7.80 12.64 6.97
N LYS A 251 6.79 12.63 6.12
CA LYS A 251 6.01 11.44 5.77
C LYS A 251 5.96 11.29 4.25
N TYR A 252 6.21 10.08 3.76
CA TYR A 252 6.14 9.75 2.34
C TYR A 252 5.59 8.34 2.11
N ASP A 253 4.89 8.17 0.98
CA ASP A 253 4.58 6.87 0.40
C ASP A 253 5.45 6.71 -0.84
N ILE A 254 6.40 5.75 -0.81
CA ILE A 254 7.45 5.62 -1.82
C ILE A 254 7.19 4.35 -2.64
N PHE A 255 7.16 4.50 -3.96
CA PHE A 255 6.98 3.39 -4.91
C PHE A 255 8.18 3.33 -5.85
N VAL A 256 8.89 2.22 -5.84
CA VAL A 256 10.08 2.03 -6.68
C VAL A 256 9.93 0.75 -7.49
N LEU A 257 10.19 0.85 -8.79
CA LEU A 257 10.22 -0.27 -9.70
C LEU A 257 11.68 -0.73 -9.87
N GLU A 258 12.00 -1.91 -9.35
CA GLU A 258 13.27 -2.56 -9.55
C GLU A 258 13.15 -3.58 -10.68
N ARG A 259 14.15 -3.60 -11.57
CA ARG A 259 14.17 -4.45 -12.76
C ARG A 259 15.33 -5.42 -12.71
N SER A 260 15.07 -6.65 -13.08
CA SER A 260 16.06 -7.68 -13.40
C SER A 260 15.73 -8.26 -14.77
N ALA A 261 16.67 -8.96 -15.42
CA ALA A 261 16.55 -9.41 -16.81
C ALA A 261 15.25 -10.17 -17.17
N LYS A 262 14.56 -10.78 -16.18
CA LYS A 262 13.32 -11.55 -16.40
C LYS A 262 12.21 -11.26 -15.38
N ARG A 263 12.43 -10.33 -14.45
CA ARG A 263 11.45 -10.03 -13.37
C ARG A 263 11.54 -8.55 -13.04
N ALA A 264 10.43 -7.95 -12.74
CA ALA A 264 10.41 -6.67 -12.05
C ALA A 264 9.69 -6.81 -10.72
N VAL A 265 10.02 -5.91 -9.82
CA VAL A 265 9.40 -5.83 -8.50
C VAL A 265 9.03 -4.40 -8.25
N ILE A 266 7.77 -4.16 -7.92
CA ILE A 266 7.36 -2.88 -7.38
C ILE A 266 7.48 -2.94 -5.86
N VAL A 267 8.35 -2.12 -5.31
CA VAL A 267 8.57 -1.99 -3.88
C VAL A 267 7.80 -0.78 -3.37
N ARG A 268 7.04 -0.96 -2.31
CA ARG A 268 6.34 0.11 -1.59
C ARG A 268 6.98 0.29 -0.23
N ILE A 269 7.35 1.52 0.11
CA ILE A 269 7.94 1.89 1.39
C ILE A 269 7.12 3.01 1.99
N PHE A 270 6.72 2.86 3.23
CA PHE A 270 5.95 3.87 3.97
C PHE A 270 6.82 4.49 5.05
N MET A 271 7.03 5.80 4.92
CA MET A 271 7.82 6.59 5.86
C MET A 271 6.90 7.52 6.66
N ARG A 272 7.08 7.54 7.98
CA ARG A 272 6.35 8.41 8.90
C ARG A 272 7.33 8.91 9.98
N HIS A 273 7.27 10.21 10.29
CA HIS A 273 8.17 10.84 11.26
C HIS A 273 9.65 10.52 11.00
N GLY A 274 10.06 10.62 9.71
CA GLY A 274 11.43 10.33 9.30
C GLY A 274 11.84 8.85 9.35
N LYS A 275 10.95 7.93 9.74
CA LYS A 275 11.26 6.49 9.90
C LYS A 275 10.46 5.63 8.93
N ILE A 276 11.07 4.54 8.44
CA ILE A 276 10.35 3.53 7.68
C ILE A 276 9.49 2.73 8.64
N VAL A 277 8.18 2.84 8.52
CA VAL A 277 7.22 2.11 9.37
C VAL A 277 6.85 0.74 8.79
N SER A 278 6.85 0.61 7.46
CA SER A 278 6.66 -0.67 6.79
C SER A 278 7.11 -0.64 5.33
N SER A 279 7.32 -1.80 4.75
CA SER A 279 7.46 -1.98 3.30
C SER A 279 6.71 -3.22 2.82
N SER A 280 6.50 -3.28 1.53
CA SER A 280 5.98 -4.45 0.84
C SER A 280 6.49 -4.49 -0.58
N HIS A 281 6.31 -5.60 -1.26
CA HIS A 281 6.69 -5.74 -2.65
C HIS A 281 5.72 -6.65 -3.40
N ASP A 282 5.56 -6.38 -4.69
CA ASP A 282 4.86 -7.23 -5.63
C ASP A 282 5.78 -7.61 -6.79
N TYR A 283 5.77 -8.89 -7.14
CA TYR A 283 6.49 -9.37 -8.30
C TYR A 283 5.65 -9.17 -9.57
N ILE A 284 6.29 -8.57 -10.57
CA ILE A 284 5.75 -8.44 -11.91
C ILE A 284 6.45 -9.50 -12.76
N TYR A 285 5.71 -10.52 -13.16
CA TYR A 285 6.23 -11.57 -14.04
C TYR A 285 5.93 -11.19 -15.49
N SER A 286 6.98 -11.07 -16.27
CA SER A 286 6.88 -10.95 -17.73
C SER A 286 8.08 -11.64 -18.36
N ASP A 287 7.84 -12.30 -19.46
CA ASP A 287 8.93 -12.92 -20.23
C ASP A 287 9.71 -11.89 -21.08
N GLU A 288 9.30 -10.61 -21.06
CA GLU A 288 9.77 -9.55 -21.95
C GLU A 288 9.83 -8.19 -21.21
N GLU A 289 10.30 -7.12 -21.88
CA GLU A 289 10.43 -5.75 -21.35
C GLU A 289 9.15 -5.21 -20.67
N PHE A 290 9.35 -4.47 -19.57
CA PHE A 290 8.28 -3.87 -18.78
C PHE A 290 7.95 -2.47 -19.24
N ASP A 291 6.65 -2.14 -19.25
CA ASP A 291 6.17 -0.79 -19.32
C ASP A 291 6.10 -0.19 -17.91
N SER A 292 7.02 0.72 -17.58
CA SER A 292 7.05 1.43 -16.30
C SER A 292 5.76 2.21 -16.04
N ASN A 293 5.18 2.80 -17.10
CA ASN A 293 3.95 3.55 -16.99
C ASN A 293 2.81 2.66 -16.51
N GLU A 294 2.65 1.48 -17.12
CA GLU A 294 1.63 0.51 -16.69
C GLU A 294 1.89 0.04 -15.24
N ALA A 295 3.14 -0.23 -14.87
CA ALA A 295 3.50 -0.72 -13.53
C ALA A 295 3.20 0.30 -12.44
N TYR A 296 3.64 1.56 -12.58
CA TYR A 296 3.35 2.62 -11.60
C TYR A 296 1.87 2.97 -11.54
N SER A 297 1.21 3.12 -12.68
CA SER A 297 -0.22 3.42 -12.75
C SER A 297 -1.03 2.37 -12.01
N ARG A 298 -0.73 1.11 -12.25
CA ARG A 298 -1.39 -0.03 -11.62
C ARG A 298 -1.15 -0.05 -10.12
N ALA A 299 0.12 0.06 -9.69
CA ALA A 299 0.48 0.00 -8.29
C ALA A 299 -0.19 1.12 -7.45
N LEU A 300 -0.23 2.34 -8.00
CA LEU A 300 -0.84 3.48 -7.31
C LEU A 300 -2.37 3.37 -7.25
N ILE A 301 -3.02 3.01 -8.37
CA ILE A 301 -4.47 2.87 -8.38
C ILE A 301 -4.91 1.71 -7.50
N ASP A 302 -4.24 0.56 -7.57
CA ASP A 302 -4.62 -0.60 -6.76
C ASP A 302 -4.44 -0.37 -5.27
N TYR A 303 -3.41 0.38 -4.87
CA TYR A 303 -3.18 0.69 -3.47
C TYR A 303 -4.21 1.66 -2.88
N TYR A 304 -4.60 2.69 -3.65
CA TYR A 304 -5.49 3.76 -3.16
C TYR A 304 -6.96 3.63 -3.61
N LYS A 305 -7.35 2.55 -4.30
CA LYS A 305 -8.64 2.43 -5.00
C LYS A 305 -9.89 2.47 -4.13
N ASP A 306 -9.82 1.86 -2.92
CA ASP A 306 -11.03 1.51 -2.16
C ASP A 306 -11.38 2.52 -1.06
N SER A 307 -10.45 3.39 -0.66
CA SER A 307 -10.72 4.40 0.37
C SER A 307 -9.60 5.41 0.51
N VAL A 308 -9.95 6.59 1.01
CA VAL A 308 -8.97 7.58 1.47
C VAL A 308 -8.12 6.94 2.57
N PRO A 309 -6.77 6.94 2.45
CA PRO A 309 -5.93 6.41 3.52
C PRO A 309 -6.04 7.29 4.77
N PRO A 310 -5.98 6.71 5.97
CA PRO A 310 -5.99 7.47 7.22
C PRO A 310 -4.91 8.54 7.30
N ILE A 311 -3.76 8.28 6.71
CA ILE A 311 -2.67 9.26 6.58
C ILE A 311 -2.42 9.52 5.09
N ILE A 312 -2.74 10.73 4.64
CA ILE A 312 -2.38 11.20 3.30
C ILE A 312 -0.95 11.72 3.37
N ALA A 313 -0.05 11.15 2.56
CA ALA A 313 1.34 11.54 2.44
C ALA A 313 1.69 11.86 0.98
N PRO A 314 2.67 12.74 0.71
CA PRO A 314 3.22 12.89 -0.63
C PRO A 314 3.74 11.56 -1.15
N ILE A 315 3.53 11.32 -2.44
CA ILE A 315 3.92 10.07 -3.10
C ILE A 315 5.23 10.31 -3.84
N LEU A 316 6.21 9.45 -3.61
CA LEU A 316 7.48 9.47 -4.33
C LEU A 316 7.57 8.25 -5.23
N VAL A 317 8.01 8.44 -6.47
CA VAL A 317 8.22 7.38 -7.47
C VAL A 317 9.67 7.34 -7.93
N GLY A 318 10.19 6.15 -8.21
CA GLY A 318 11.60 5.99 -8.58
C GLY A 318 11.97 6.61 -9.93
N GLU A 319 11.03 6.70 -10.85
CA GLU A 319 11.20 7.30 -12.18
C GLU A 319 9.92 8.01 -12.64
N GLU A 320 10.05 8.96 -13.58
CA GLU A 320 8.89 9.62 -14.21
C GLU A 320 8.13 8.62 -15.09
N PHE A 321 6.82 8.77 -15.16
CA PHE A 321 5.93 7.95 -15.98
C PHE A 321 4.82 8.79 -16.63
N GLU A 322 4.31 8.35 -17.79
CA GLU A 322 3.43 9.14 -18.66
C GLU A 322 2.14 9.58 -17.97
N ASP A 323 1.49 8.67 -17.22
CA ASP A 323 0.17 8.88 -16.60
C ASP A 323 0.22 9.63 -15.26
N LYS A 324 1.38 10.08 -14.80
CA LYS A 324 1.57 10.73 -13.49
C LYS A 324 0.51 11.79 -13.19
N LYS A 325 0.31 12.75 -14.11
CA LYS A 325 -0.66 13.85 -13.91
C LYS A 325 -2.11 13.35 -13.86
N LEU A 326 -2.44 12.33 -14.65
CA LEU A 326 -3.76 11.72 -14.64
C LEU A 326 -4.05 11.04 -13.30
N ILE A 327 -3.07 10.32 -12.77
CA ILE A 327 -3.16 9.65 -11.47
C ILE A 327 -3.19 10.65 -10.32
N GLU A 328 -2.40 11.73 -10.36
CA GLU A 328 -2.51 12.83 -9.38
C GLU A 328 -3.91 13.42 -9.34
N SER A 329 -4.49 13.68 -10.52
CA SER A 329 -5.86 14.19 -10.63
C SER A 329 -6.88 13.19 -10.07
N HIS A 330 -6.72 11.90 -10.34
CA HIS A 330 -7.56 10.84 -9.81
C HIS A 330 -7.47 10.77 -8.29
N LEU A 331 -6.26 10.67 -7.74
CA LEU A 331 -6.04 10.58 -6.30
C LEU A 331 -6.48 11.84 -5.56
N THR A 332 -6.35 13.03 -6.16
CA THR A 332 -6.86 14.27 -5.60
C THR A 332 -8.39 14.21 -5.39
N LYS A 333 -9.12 13.61 -6.34
CA LYS A 333 -10.56 13.40 -6.18
C LYS A 333 -10.88 12.35 -5.11
N VAL A 334 -10.13 11.25 -5.09
CA VAL A 334 -10.33 10.17 -4.10
C VAL A 334 -10.02 10.67 -2.68
N PHE A 335 -8.95 11.45 -2.51
CA PHE A 335 -8.52 11.95 -1.20
C PHE A 335 -9.30 13.17 -0.71
N GLU A 336 -10.05 13.83 -1.60
CA GLU A 336 -10.66 15.15 -1.35
C GLU A 336 -9.63 16.21 -0.89
N LYS A 337 -8.36 15.95 -1.21
CA LYS A 337 -7.18 16.77 -0.92
C LYS A 337 -6.17 16.63 -2.04
N LYS A 338 -5.38 17.68 -2.28
CA LYS A 338 -4.33 17.65 -3.29
C LYS A 338 -3.39 16.47 -3.08
N ALA A 339 -3.35 15.54 -4.04
CA ALA A 339 -2.35 14.50 -4.12
C ALA A 339 -1.13 15.04 -4.87
N GLU A 340 0.06 14.71 -4.39
CA GLU A 340 1.31 15.09 -5.02
C GLU A 340 2.13 13.84 -5.30
N ILE A 341 2.50 13.63 -6.58
CA ILE A 341 3.42 12.59 -7.00
C ILE A 341 4.69 13.26 -7.50
N SER A 342 5.83 12.95 -6.90
CA SER A 342 7.13 13.50 -7.27
C SER A 342 8.12 12.40 -7.57
N GLN A 343 9.09 12.68 -8.44
CA GLN A 343 10.19 11.76 -8.65
C GLN A 343 11.13 11.80 -7.45
N LEU A 344 11.60 10.63 -7.04
CA LEU A 344 12.63 10.46 -6.03
C LEU A 344 13.98 10.94 -6.62
N HIS A 345 14.25 12.25 -6.52
CA HIS A 345 15.57 12.76 -6.84
C HIS A 345 16.51 12.27 -5.74
N ARG A 346 17.57 11.51 -6.10
CA ARG A 346 18.69 11.03 -5.27
C ARG A 346 18.70 11.52 -3.80
N ILE A 347 17.61 11.28 -3.09
CA ILE A 347 17.59 11.47 -1.65
C ILE A 347 18.28 10.24 -1.07
N HIS A 348 19.57 10.42 -0.81
CA HIS A 348 20.47 9.54 -0.09
C HIS A 348 20.70 8.13 -0.66
N HIS A 349 21.97 7.89 -0.91
CA HIS A 349 22.61 6.59 -1.09
C HIS A 349 22.10 5.49 -0.11
N GLN A 350 21.55 5.89 1.02
CA GLN A 350 20.98 5.03 2.05
C GLN A 350 19.64 4.38 1.66
N LEU A 351 18.74 5.04 0.93
CA LEU A 351 17.52 4.39 0.41
C LEU A 351 17.84 3.32 -0.64
N GLN A 352 18.91 3.51 -1.42
CA GLN A 352 19.40 2.47 -2.35
C GLN A 352 19.91 1.23 -1.63
N LEU A 353 20.37 1.33 -0.38
CA LEU A 353 20.77 0.18 0.43
C LEU A 353 19.58 -0.63 0.95
N CYS A 354 18.44 0.01 1.22
CA CYS A 354 17.20 -0.68 1.58
C CYS A 354 16.53 -1.37 0.39
N LEU A 355 16.82 -0.93 -0.84
CA LEU A 355 16.33 -1.52 -2.08
C LEU A 355 17.17 -2.72 -2.54
N LYS A 356 18.37 -2.94 -1.98
CA LYS A 356 19.12 -4.15 -2.24
C LYS A 356 18.45 -5.31 -1.51
N TYR A 357 17.84 -6.19 -2.30
CA TYR A 357 17.19 -7.43 -1.85
C TYR A 357 17.98 -8.16 -0.78
N PRO A 358 17.33 -8.77 0.22
CA PRO A 358 17.95 -9.88 0.89
C PRO A 358 18.26 -10.92 -0.20
N LYS A 359 19.52 -11.23 -0.37
CA LYS A 359 19.94 -12.42 -1.11
C LYS A 359 19.24 -13.60 -0.45
N GLU A 360 18.63 -14.45 -1.26
CA GLU A 360 17.98 -15.72 -0.89
C GLU A 360 18.69 -16.46 0.21
#